data_9c5ef2d88edbf6e0bd273e658129d492
#
_entry.id   9c5ef2d88edbf6e0bd273e658129d492
#
_cell.length_a   1.000
_cell.length_b   1.000
_cell.length_c   1.000
_cell.angle_alpha   90.00
_cell.angle_beta   90.00
_cell.angle_gamma   90.00
#
_symmetry.space_group_name_H-M   'P 1'
#
loop_
_entity.id
_entity.type
_entity.pdbx_description
1 polymer ?
#
loop_
_entity_poly.entity_id
_entity_poly.type
_entity_poly.pdbx_seq_one_letter_code
_entity_poly.pdbx_strand_id
1 'polypeptide(L)'
;MTYTPGADDNASGVAGLLELARLLQQQTPGIGVQLVAYASEEPPFFRSDEMGSAVHAASLERPVKLMIALEMIGYYDSTPGSQDYPSPAMSWLYPDRGDFIAVVGRMQDINAVRQVKAALLSSRDLSVYSMNAPGFIPGVDFSDHLNYWQHDIPAVMITDTAFYRNKQYHLPGDIADRLNYQKMAQVVDGVTTLLYNSK
;
A
#
# COMPACT_ATOMS: atom_id res chain seq x y z
N MET A 1 14.18 8.53 21.11
CA MET A 1 13.66 8.05 19.82
C MET A 1 14.84 7.81 18.90
N THR A 2 14.93 6.65 18.30
CA THR A 2 15.93 6.39 17.25
C THR A 2 15.52 7.18 16.03
N TYR A 3 16.42 7.97 15.46
CA TYR A 3 16.14 8.71 14.21
C TYR A 3 15.92 7.71 13.08
N THR A 4 14.79 7.79 12.40
CA THR A 4 14.52 7.08 11.15
C THR A 4 14.21 8.09 10.05
N PRO A 5 14.88 8.03 8.89
CA PRO A 5 14.57 8.90 7.75
C PRO A 5 13.19 8.64 7.14
N GLY A 6 12.66 7.40 7.26
CA GLY A 6 11.33 7.04 6.78
C GLY A 6 11.19 7.11 5.25
N ALA A 7 12.24 6.73 4.53
CA ALA A 7 12.23 6.87 3.07
C ALA A 7 11.25 5.90 2.41
N ASP A 8 11.25 4.65 2.86
CA ASP A 8 10.27 3.66 2.43
C ASP A 8 9.00 3.78 3.26
N ASP A 9 9.15 3.93 4.56
CA ASP A 9 8.10 4.01 5.57
C ASP A 9 7.87 5.46 6.08
N ASN A 10 6.98 6.27 5.47
CA ASN A 10 6.19 5.98 4.28
C ASN A 10 6.34 7.11 3.25
N ALA A 11 7.55 7.72 3.13
CA ALA A 11 7.78 8.74 2.11
C ALA A 11 7.66 8.18 0.68
N SER A 12 7.88 6.87 0.49
CA SER A 12 7.66 6.20 -0.81
C SER A 12 6.19 6.26 -1.24
N GLY A 13 5.25 5.97 -0.32
CA GLY A 13 3.81 6.10 -0.57
C GLY A 13 3.38 7.54 -0.83
N VAL A 14 3.92 8.50 -0.06
CA VAL A 14 3.66 9.94 -0.27
C VAL A 14 4.18 10.41 -1.63
N ALA A 15 5.37 9.98 -2.04
CA ALA A 15 5.91 10.30 -3.37
C ALA A 15 5.02 9.73 -4.49
N GLY A 16 4.54 8.51 -4.32
CA GLY A 16 3.55 7.89 -5.23
C GLY A 16 2.25 8.70 -5.30
N LEU A 17 1.74 9.17 -4.17
CA LEU A 17 0.54 10.01 -4.11
C LEU A 17 0.72 11.34 -4.85
N LEU A 18 1.88 11.99 -4.69
CA LEU A 18 2.20 13.25 -5.39
C LEU A 18 2.31 13.04 -6.90
N GLU A 19 2.92 11.94 -7.33
CA GLU A 19 3.01 11.61 -8.76
C GLU A 19 1.64 11.28 -9.36
N LEU A 20 0.77 10.56 -8.64
CA LEU A 20 -0.63 10.38 -9.03
C LEU A 20 -1.34 11.73 -9.20
N ALA A 21 -1.15 12.67 -8.28
CA ALA A 21 -1.73 14.02 -8.40
C ALA A 21 -1.27 14.73 -9.68
N ARG A 22 0.01 14.60 -10.04
CA ARG A 22 0.56 15.16 -11.27
C ARG A 22 -0.02 14.52 -12.53
N LEU A 23 -0.16 13.21 -12.56
CA LEU A 23 -0.69 12.47 -13.70
C LEU A 23 -2.18 12.75 -13.92
N LEU A 24 -2.97 12.82 -12.84
CA LEU A 24 -4.40 13.10 -12.91
C LEU A 24 -4.75 14.51 -13.40
N GLN A 25 -3.79 15.44 -13.37
CA GLN A 25 -3.95 16.76 -14.02
C GLN A 25 -3.93 16.68 -15.56
N GLN A 26 -3.30 15.64 -16.11
CA GLN A 26 -3.18 15.48 -17.56
C GLN A 26 -4.42 14.86 -18.19
N GLN A 27 -5.12 14.01 -17.43
CA GLN A 27 -6.34 13.37 -17.86
C GLN A 27 -7.27 13.16 -16.65
N THR A 28 -8.53 13.57 -16.78
CA THR A 28 -9.51 13.41 -15.70
C THR A 28 -10.12 12.00 -15.77
N PRO A 29 -10.11 11.23 -14.68
CA PRO A 29 -10.81 9.95 -14.62
C PRO A 29 -12.31 10.12 -14.64
N GLY A 30 -13.05 9.06 -15.03
CA GLY A 30 -14.53 9.06 -15.07
C GLY A 30 -15.20 9.02 -13.70
N ILE A 31 -14.41 8.99 -12.62
CA ILE A 31 -14.86 8.94 -11.22
C ILE A 31 -14.27 10.08 -10.41
N GLY A 32 -14.89 10.42 -9.27
CA GLY A 32 -14.29 11.30 -8.29
C GLY A 32 -13.12 10.60 -7.58
N VAL A 33 -11.98 11.28 -7.48
CA VAL A 33 -10.78 10.79 -6.78
C VAL A 33 -10.41 11.79 -5.70
N GLN A 34 -10.17 11.27 -4.49
CA GLN A 34 -9.56 12.03 -3.40
C GLN A 34 -8.14 11.49 -3.18
N LEU A 35 -7.15 12.36 -3.19
CA LEU A 35 -5.78 12.05 -2.82
C LEU A 35 -5.53 12.66 -1.45
N VAL A 36 -5.25 11.81 -0.46
CA VAL A 36 -5.14 12.23 0.94
C VAL A 36 -3.84 11.70 1.54
N ALA A 37 -3.03 12.60 2.10
CA ALA A 37 -1.90 12.24 2.94
C ALA A 37 -2.35 12.34 4.41
N TYR A 38 -2.32 11.22 5.12
CA TYR A 38 -2.73 11.15 6.51
C TYR A 38 -1.59 11.48 7.46
N ALA A 39 -1.93 12.06 8.60
CA ALA A 39 -1.04 12.25 9.72
C ALA A 39 -1.35 11.25 10.82
N SER A 40 -0.42 11.07 11.75
CA SER A 40 -0.63 10.30 12.99
C SER A 40 -0.95 8.82 12.74
N GLU A 41 -0.35 8.20 11.71
CA GLU A 41 -0.49 6.77 11.47
C GLU A 41 0.31 5.96 12.52
N GLU A 42 1.46 6.42 12.90
CA GLU A 42 2.41 5.77 13.79
C GLU A 42 2.01 5.80 15.28
N PRO A 43 2.57 4.90 16.12
CA PRO A 43 2.44 5.01 17.57
C PRO A 43 2.90 6.37 18.11
N PRO A 44 2.19 6.99 19.07
CA PRO A 44 1.15 6.36 19.91
C PRO A 44 -0.27 6.40 19.35
N PHE A 45 -0.48 6.96 18.15
CA PHE A 45 -1.80 7.18 17.57
C PHE A 45 -2.35 5.97 16.80
N PHE A 46 -1.49 5.05 16.39
CA PHE A 46 -1.89 3.86 15.64
C PHE A 46 -3.07 3.13 16.30
N ARG A 47 -4.12 2.84 15.52
CA ARG A 47 -5.39 2.23 15.95
C ARG A 47 -6.21 3.08 16.92
N SER A 48 -5.95 4.38 16.98
CA SER A 48 -6.80 5.31 17.73
C SER A 48 -7.70 6.12 16.79
N ASP A 49 -8.75 6.74 17.38
CA ASP A 49 -9.64 7.66 16.65
C ASP A 49 -8.93 8.97 16.25
N GLU A 50 -7.69 9.18 16.69
CA GLU A 50 -6.86 10.35 16.36
C GLU A 50 -5.99 10.14 15.12
N MET A 51 -5.98 8.92 14.52
CA MET A 51 -5.36 8.73 13.21
C MET A 51 -6.05 9.59 12.17
N GLY A 52 -5.28 10.25 11.30
CA GLY A 52 -5.83 11.07 10.22
C GLY A 52 -6.81 10.33 9.33
N SER A 53 -6.57 9.06 9.06
CA SER A 53 -7.48 8.19 8.32
C SER A 53 -8.77 7.86 9.08
N ALA A 54 -8.73 7.71 10.40
CA ALA A 54 -9.93 7.50 11.21
C ALA A 54 -10.84 8.76 11.17
N VAL A 55 -10.25 9.93 11.39
CA VAL A 55 -10.95 11.21 11.29
C VAL A 55 -11.55 11.39 9.89
N HIS A 56 -10.79 11.11 8.84
CA HIS A 56 -11.28 11.26 7.48
C HIS A 56 -12.38 10.27 7.16
N ALA A 57 -12.22 8.98 7.48
CA ALA A 57 -13.24 7.97 7.25
C ALA A 57 -14.58 8.30 7.94
N ALA A 58 -14.52 8.81 9.19
CA ALA A 58 -15.69 9.26 9.94
C ALA A 58 -16.36 10.51 9.36
N SER A 59 -15.62 11.35 8.64
CA SER A 59 -16.11 12.61 8.05
C SER A 59 -16.73 12.47 6.66
N LEU A 60 -16.70 11.27 6.07
CA LEU A 60 -17.18 11.03 4.72
C LEU A 60 -18.70 11.21 4.59
N GLU A 61 -19.12 12.17 3.81
CA GLU A 61 -20.56 12.43 3.49
C GLU A 61 -21.03 11.70 2.24
N ARG A 62 -20.11 11.21 1.42
CA ARG A 62 -20.41 10.53 0.15
C ARG A 62 -19.90 9.10 0.16
N PRO A 63 -20.59 8.17 -0.50
CA PRO A 63 -20.12 6.81 -0.63
C PRO A 63 -18.77 6.74 -1.32
N VAL A 64 -17.83 6.03 -0.70
CA VAL A 64 -16.53 5.69 -1.27
C VAL A 64 -16.58 4.27 -1.81
N LYS A 65 -16.26 4.09 -3.10
CA LYS A 65 -16.27 2.77 -3.75
C LYS A 65 -15.09 1.90 -3.31
N LEU A 66 -13.94 2.53 -3.12
CA LEU A 66 -12.68 1.85 -2.78
C LEU A 66 -11.70 2.86 -2.18
N MET A 67 -11.06 2.48 -1.09
CA MET A 67 -9.88 3.16 -0.54
C MET A 67 -8.63 2.32 -0.88
N ILE A 68 -7.55 2.99 -1.26
CA ILE A 68 -6.25 2.36 -1.54
C ILE A 68 -5.20 3.07 -0.69
N ALA A 69 -4.59 2.35 0.23
CA ALA A 69 -3.40 2.81 0.94
C ALA A 69 -2.15 2.45 0.13
N LEU A 70 -1.26 3.41 -0.08
CA LEU A 70 0.09 3.20 -0.57
C LEU A 70 1.01 3.13 0.65
N GLU A 71 1.39 1.93 1.05
CA GLU A 71 2.12 1.68 2.28
C GLU A 71 3.43 0.99 2.00
N MET A 72 4.55 1.75 2.05
CA MET A 72 5.85 1.24 1.66
C MET A 72 5.83 0.58 0.28
N ILE A 73 6.15 1.33 -0.75
CA ILE A 73 6.10 0.86 -2.15
C ILE A 73 7.47 0.90 -2.83
N GLY A 74 8.53 1.12 -2.06
CA GLY A 74 9.84 1.50 -2.59
C GLY A 74 10.94 0.45 -2.47
N TYR A 75 10.89 -0.49 -1.54
CA TYR A 75 11.99 -1.41 -1.29
C TYR A 75 11.80 -2.76 -1.99
N TYR A 76 12.79 -3.12 -2.82
CA TYR A 76 12.81 -4.39 -3.57
C TYR A 76 14.17 -5.05 -3.46
N ASP A 77 14.17 -6.39 -3.26
CA ASP A 77 15.39 -7.19 -3.14
C ASP A 77 15.21 -8.53 -3.87
N SER A 78 15.98 -8.74 -4.94
CA SER A 78 15.93 -9.97 -5.74
C SER A 78 16.80 -11.10 -5.18
N THR A 79 17.44 -10.90 -4.03
CA THR A 79 18.29 -11.92 -3.39
C THR A 79 17.41 -13.09 -2.91
N PRO A 80 17.81 -14.35 -3.15
CA PRO A 80 17.10 -15.49 -2.57
C PRO A 80 17.02 -15.40 -1.04
N GLY A 81 15.84 -15.68 -0.47
CA GLY A 81 15.59 -15.59 0.96
C GLY A 81 15.42 -14.16 1.49
N SER A 82 15.24 -13.16 0.62
CA SER A 82 15.00 -11.76 1.04
C SER A 82 13.57 -11.48 1.47
N GLN A 83 12.65 -12.44 1.31
CA GLN A 83 11.25 -12.29 1.68
C GLN A 83 10.85 -13.24 2.80
N ASP A 84 10.38 -12.66 3.92
CA ASP A 84 9.75 -13.39 5.01
C ASP A 84 8.23 -13.31 4.94
N TYR A 85 7.55 -14.14 5.73
CA TYR A 85 6.08 -14.22 5.80
C TYR A 85 5.60 -14.44 7.23
N PRO A 86 4.33 -14.06 7.56
CA PRO A 86 3.72 -14.30 8.86
C PRO A 86 3.65 -15.79 9.25
N SER A 87 3.61 -16.67 8.24
CA SER A 87 3.56 -18.12 8.44
C SER A 87 4.51 -18.83 7.47
N PRO A 88 5.28 -19.81 7.94
CA PRO A 88 6.15 -20.61 7.07
C PRO A 88 5.42 -21.29 5.90
N ALA A 89 4.14 -21.62 6.06
CA ALA A 89 3.36 -22.24 4.98
C ALA A 89 3.14 -21.29 3.78
N MET A 90 3.27 -19.99 3.97
CA MET A 90 3.14 -19.00 2.89
C MET A 90 4.31 -19.07 1.91
N SER A 91 5.50 -19.47 2.33
CA SER A 91 6.66 -19.66 1.45
C SER A 91 6.49 -20.79 0.43
N TRP A 92 5.45 -21.63 0.58
CA TRP A 92 5.09 -22.62 -0.43
C TRP A 92 4.22 -22.04 -1.56
N LEU A 93 3.58 -20.87 -1.31
CA LEU A 93 2.62 -20.23 -2.22
C LEU A 93 3.17 -18.96 -2.84
N TYR A 94 4.13 -18.33 -2.18
CA TYR A 94 4.69 -17.03 -2.55
C TYR A 94 6.21 -17.11 -2.71
N PRO A 95 6.83 -16.19 -3.49
CA PRO A 95 8.27 -16.24 -3.76
C PRO A 95 9.11 -15.96 -2.52
N ASP A 96 10.33 -16.52 -2.49
CA ASP A 96 11.33 -16.25 -1.46
C ASP A 96 12.14 -14.96 -1.70
N ARG A 97 11.84 -14.21 -2.77
CA ARG A 97 12.51 -12.96 -3.15
C ARG A 97 11.57 -11.80 -3.05
N GLY A 98 12.04 -10.72 -2.47
CA GLY A 98 11.30 -9.48 -2.27
C GLY A 98 11.29 -8.56 -3.49
N ASP A 99 11.04 -9.05 -4.69
CA ASP A 99 11.04 -8.26 -5.93
C ASP A 99 9.63 -8.04 -6.54
N PHE A 100 8.61 -8.08 -5.71
CA PHE A 100 7.21 -7.90 -6.07
C PHE A 100 6.54 -6.82 -5.24
N ILE A 101 5.38 -6.35 -5.70
CA ILE A 101 4.43 -5.58 -4.90
C ILE A 101 3.25 -6.46 -4.49
N ALA A 102 2.73 -6.27 -3.29
CA ALA A 102 1.58 -7.00 -2.77
C ALA A 102 0.33 -6.11 -2.72
N VAL A 103 -0.84 -6.72 -2.98
CA VAL A 103 -2.15 -6.13 -2.71
C VAL A 103 -2.80 -6.92 -1.59
N VAL A 104 -3.05 -6.27 -0.47
CA VAL A 104 -3.58 -6.90 0.75
C VAL A 104 -4.95 -6.33 1.08
N GLY A 105 -5.89 -7.19 1.44
CA GLY A 105 -7.24 -6.78 1.84
C GLY A 105 -7.95 -7.83 2.69
N ARG A 106 -9.10 -7.46 3.25
CA ARG A 106 -9.97 -8.39 4.01
C ARG A 106 -10.54 -9.48 3.11
N MET A 107 -11.01 -10.57 3.73
CA MET A 107 -11.68 -11.66 3.02
C MET A 107 -12.90 -11.19 2.21
N GLN A 108 -13.67 -10.22 2.71
CA GLN A 108 -14.84 -9.68 2.03
C GLN A 108 -14.49 -8.74 0.86
N ASP A 109 -13.26 -8.20 0.82
CA ASP A 109 -12.80 -7.24 -0.20
C ASP A 109 -12.10 -7.94 -1.39
N ILE A 110 -12.34 -9.24 -1.60
CA ILE A 110 -11.67 -10.04 -2.64
C ILE A 110 -11.81 -9.45 -4.05
N ASN A 111 -12.94 -8.82 -4.36
CA ASN A 111 -13.16 -8.20 -5.67
C ASN A 111 -12.30 -6.93 -5.82
N ALA A 112 -12.18 -6.13 -4.78
CA ALA A 112 -11.30 -4.95 -4.75
C ALA A 112 -9.83 -5.36 -4.93
N VAL A 113 -9.38 -6.36 -4.18
CA VAL A 113 -8.02 -6.90 -4.30
C VAL A 113 -7.74 -7.40 -5.73
N ARG A 114 -8.67 -8.13 -6.34
CA ARG A 114 -8.53 -8.63 -7.72
C ARG A 114 -8.49 -7.48 -8.74
N GLN A 115 -9.32 -6.47 -8.57
CA GLN A 115 -9.37 -5.31 -9.45
C GLN A 115 -8.06 -4.52 -9.40
N VAL A 116 -7.57 -4.22 -8.21
CA VAL A 116 -6.29 -3.50 -8.01
C VAL A 116 -5.13 -4.33 -8.55
N LYS A 117 -5.06 -5.63 -8.22
CA LYS A 117 -4.03 -6.52 -8.76
C LYS A 117 -4.03 -6.55 -10.28
N ALA A 118 -5.19 -6.67 -10.92
CA ALA A 118 -5.30 -6.70 -12.38
C ALA A 118 -4.77 -5.40 -13.02
N ALA A 119 -5.05 -4.27 -12.40
CA ALA A 119 -4.54 -2.98 -12.87
C ALA A 119 -3.01 -2.86 -12.69
N LEU A 120 -2.45 -3.27 -11.56
CA LEU A 120 -1.00 -3.28 -11.35
C LEU A 120 -0.27 -4.21 -12.32
N LEU A 121 -0.87 -5.36 -12.67
CA LEU A 121 -0.32 -6.29 -13.68
C LEU A 121 -0.30 -5.71 -15.10
N SER A 122 -0.98 -4.58 -15.37
CA SER A 122 -0.86 -3.88 -16.67
C SER A 122 0.48 -3.15 -16.83
N SER A 123 1.16 -2.85 -15.74
CA SER A 123 2.51 -2.30 -15.75
C SER A 123 3.52 -3.40 -16.11
N ARG A 124 4.33 -3.14 -17.14
CA ARG A 124 5.36 -4.11 -17.59
C ARG A 124 6.41 -4.27 -16.49
N ASP A 125 6.89 -5.49 -16.34
CA ASP A 125 8.01 -5.87 -15.45
C ASP A 125 7.74 -5.64 -13.94
N LEU A 126 6.47 -5.45 -13.53
CA LEU A 126 6.06 -5.44 -12.13
C LEU A 126 5.46 -6.79 -11.75
N SER A 127 6.14 -7.53 -10.89
CA SER A 127 5.59 -8.73 -10.27
C SER A 127 4.57 -8.34 -9.20
N VAL A 128 3.34 -8.88 -9.26
CA VAL A 128 2.25 -8.52 -8.35
C VAL A 128 1.65 -9.75 -7.70
N TYR A 129 1.70 -9.81 -6.39
CA TYR A 129 1.01 -10.84 -5.59
C TYR A 129 -0.14 -10.23 -4.81
N SER A 130 -1.01 -11.06 -4.27
CA SER A 130 -2.14 -10.56 -3.48
C SER A 130 -2.54 -11.54 -2.39
N MET A 131 -3.06 -11.00 -1.31
CA MET A 131 -3.57 -11.77 -0.19
C MET A 131 -4.89 -11.18 0.31
N ASN A 132 -5.88 -12.05 0.52
CA ASN A 132 -7.04 -11.73 1.33
C ASN A 132 -6.92 -12.51 2.65
N ALA A 133 -6.89 -11.80 3.77
CA ALA A 133 -6.68 -12.40 5.07
C ALA A 133 -7.45 -11.65 6.18
N PRO A 134 -7.71 -12.31 7.32
CA PRO A 134 -8.22 -11.63 8.49
C PRO A 134 -7.24 -10.58 9.03
N GLY A 135 -7.75 -9.44 9.52
CA GLY A 135 -6.93 -8.35 10.05
C GLY A 135 -6.08 -8.70 11.28
N PHE A 136 -6.37 -9.82 11.98
CA PHE A 136 -5.52 -10.25 13.09
C PHE A 136 -4.19 -10.89 12.67
N ILE A 137 -3.98 -11.15 11.37
CA ILE A 137 -2.67 -11.58 10.86
C ILE A 137 -1.75 -10.37 10.83
N PRO A 138 -0.57 -10.41 11.48
CA PRO A 138 0.34 -9.28 11.54
C PRO A 138 0.66 -8.72 10.14
N GLY A 139 0.55 -7.40 9.98
CA GLY A 139 0.81 -6.68 8.76
C GLY A 139 -0.39 -6.55 7.81
N VAL A 140 -1.48 -7.28 8.04
CA VAL A 140 -2.68 -7.20 7.17
C VAL A 140 -3.46 -5.91 7.37
N ASP A 141 -3.48 -5.40 8.59
CA ASP A 141 -4.17 -4.17 9.01
C ASP A 141 -3.21 -3.07 9.50
N PHE A 142 -1.94 -3.10 9.06
CA PHE A 142 -0.91 -2.16 9.49
C PHE A 142 -0.78 -1.01 8.51
N SER A 143 -1.84 -0.23 8.33
CA SER A 143 -1.88 1.06 7.63
C SER A 143 -3.29 1.66 7.68
N ASP A 144 -3.46 2.83 7.15
CA ASP A 144 -4.66 3.67 7.14
C ASP A 144 -5.95 3.00 6.64
N HIS A 145 -5.85 1.97 5.78
CA HIS A 145 -6.99 1.24 5.24
C HIS A 145 -7.81 0.52 6.32
N LEU A 146 -7.22 0.22 7.47
CA LEU A 146 -7.92 -0.41 8.61
C LEU A 146 -9.12 0.44 9.09
N ASN A 147 -8.99 1.75 9.07
CA ASN A 147 -10.02 2.67 9.55
C ASN A 147 -11.23 2.73 8.61
N TYR A 148 -11.02 2.51 7.32
CA TYR A 148 -12.11 2.40 6.34
C TYR A 148 -12.88 1.09 6.50
N TRP A 149 -12.20 0.02 6.89
CA TRP A 149 -12.86 -1.25 7.21
C TRP A 149 -13.86 -1.13 8.36
N GLN A 150 -13.61 -0.23 9.32
CA GLN A 150 -14.53 0.02 10.44
C GLN A 150 -15.85 0.67 9.98
N HIS A 151 -15.85 1.31 8.81
CA HIS A 151 -17.02 1.92 8.18
C HIS A 151 -17.58 1.07 7.02
N ASP A 152 -17.23 -0.23 6.95
CA ASP A 152 -17.63 -1.15 5.88
C ASP A 152 -17.27 -0.68 4.46
N ILE A 153 -16.33 0.24 4.33
CA ILE A 153 -15.80 0.70 3.05
C ILE A 153 -14.77 -0.31 2.55
N PRO A 154 -14.87 -0.82 1.31
CA PRO A 154 -13.84 -1.63 0.70
C PRO A 154 -12.50 -0.89 0.68
N ALA A 155 -11.47 -1.51 1.25
CA ALA A 155 -10.15 -0.90 1.31
C ALA A 155 -9.05 -1.94 1.11
N VAL A 156 -7.98 -1.55 0.43
CA VAL A 156 -6.82 -2.39 0.18
C VAL A 156 -5.54 -1.61 0.47
N MET A 157 -4.51 -2.34 0.82
CA MET A 157 -3.16 -1.82 0.95
C MET A 157 -2.30 -2.34 -0.21
N ILE A 158 -1.57 -1.45 -0.87
CA ILE A 158 -0.51 -1.79 -1.82
C ILE A 158 0.81 -1.61 -1.07
N THR A 159 1.60 -2.68 -0.94
CA THR A 159 2.80 -2.67 -0.10
C THR A 159 3.90 -3.58 -0.65
N ASP A 160 5.12 -3.21 -0.39
CA ASP A 160 6.29 -4.07 -0.60
C ASP A 160 6.48 -5.12 0.51
N THR A 161 5.55 -5.16 1.47
CA THR A 161 5.52 -6.06 2.63
C THR A 161 6.31 -5.61 3.86
N ALA A 162 6.78 -4.37 3.88
CA ALA A 162 7.39 -3.72 5.06
C ALA A 162 8.47 -4.57 5.76
N PHE A 163 8.38 -4.76 7.07
CA PHE A 163 9.34 -5.49 7.91
C PHE A 163 9.55 -6.97 7.51
N TYR A 164 8.65 -7.56 6.74
CA TYR A 164 8.87 -8.89 6.18
C TYR A 164 9.96 -8.91 5.10
N ARG A 165 10.30 -7.74 4.54
CA ARG A 165 11.34 -7.56 3.52
C ARG A 165 12.37 -6.54 3.93
N ASN A 166 11.96 -5.30 4.24
CA ASN A 166 12.84 -4.20 4.59
C ASN A 166 13.30 -4.30 6.05
N LYS A 167 14.51 -4.84 6.28
CA LYS A 167 15.09 -4.98 7.62
C LYS A 167 15.53 -3.64 8.23
N GLN A 168 15.34 -2.52 7.52
CA GLN A 168 15.57 -1.17 8.02
C GLN A 168 14.27 -0.44 8.40
N TYR A 169 13.13 -1.15 8.37
CA TYR A 169 11.85 -0.65 8.87
C TYR A 169 12.02 -0.07 10.29
N HIS A 170 11.60 1.18 10.50
CA HIS A 170 11.77 1.94 11.76
C HIS A 170 13.23 2.11 12.23
N LEU A 171 14.22 1.97 11.34
CA LEU A 171 15.64 2.08 11.65
C LEU A 171 16.33 3.20 10.84
N PRO A 172 17.53 3.67 11.25
CA PRO A 172 18.26 4.74 10.55
C PRO A 172 18.65 4.42 9.11
N GLY A 173 18.64 3.14 8.72
CA GLY A 173 18.96 2.71 7.36
C GLY A 173 17.78 2.73 6.39
N ASP A 174 16.61 3.20 6.80
CA ASP A 174 15.49 3.45 5.88
C ASP A 174 15.69 4.76 5.13
N ILE A 175 16.58 4.73 4.14
CA ILE A 175 17.08 5.87 3.38
C ILE A 175 16.70 5.79 1.90
N ALA A 176 16.60 6.95 1.25
CA ALA A 176 16.17 7.09 -0.14
C ALA A 176 17.03 6.32 -1.15
N ASP A 177 18.33 6.18 -0.92
CA ASP A 177 19.26 5.47 -1.81
C ASP A 177 18.97 3.96 -1.92
N ARG A 178 18.13 3.41 -1.03
CA ARG A 178 17.73 2.00 -1.04
C ARG A 178 16.47 1.74 -1.85
N LEU A 179 15.78 2.78 -2.28
CA LEU A 179 14.50 2.66 -2.98
C LEU A 179 14.69 2.36 -4.47
N ASN A 180 13.81 1.55 -5.01
CA ASN A 180 13.72 1.28 -6.44
C ASN A 180 12.67 2.19 -7.09
N TYR A 181 13.09 3.37 -7.51
CA TYR A 181 12.21 4.38 -8.11
C TYR A 181 11.51 3.90 -9.39
N GLN A 182 12.13 2.98 -10.14
CA GLN A 182 11.50 2.40 -11.32
C GLN A 182 10.30 1.53 -10.94
N LYS A 183 10.44 0.71 -9.91
CA LYS A 183 9.32 -0.11 -9.39
C LYS A 183 8.23 0.76 -8.77
N MET A 184 8.60 1.81 -8.05
CA MET A 184 7.63 2.80 -7.54
C MET A 184 6.82 3.42 -8.68
N ALA A 185 7.47 3.86 -9.76
CA ALA A 185 6.79 4.41 -10.93
C ALA A 185 5.83 3.39 -11.55
N GLN A 186 6.22 2.12 -11.65
CA GLN A 186 5.35 1.05 -12.16
C GLN A 186 4.10 0.83 -11.26
N VAL A 187 4.23 0.96 -9.94
CA VAL A 187 3.07 0.93 -9.02
C VAL A 187 2.13 2.09 -9.32
N VAL A 188 2.67 3.30 -9.45
CA VAL A 188 1.89 4.51 -9.78
C VAL A 188 1.19 4.36 -11.13
N ASP A 189 1.84 3.84 -12.16
CA ASP A 189 1.25 3.56 -13.47
C ASP A 189 0.08 2.58 -13.37
N GLY A 190 0.22 1.53 -12.58
CA GLY A 190 -0.85 0.56 -12.34
C GLY A 190 -2.05 1.18 -11.64
N VAL A 191 -1.83 2.00 -10.61
CA VAL A 191 -2.91 2.73 -9.92
C VAL A 191 -3.57 3.74 -10.87
N THR A 192 -2.80 4.45 -11.66
CA THR A 192 -3.30 5.38 -12.69
C THR A 192 -4.19 4.66 -13.69
N THR A 193 -3.78 3.48 -14.16
CA THR A 193 -4.57 2.62 -15.05
C THR A 193 -5.91 2.22 -14.40
N LEU A 194 -5.90 1.87 -13.11
CA LEU A 194 -7.10 1.57 -12.36
C LEU A 194 -8.08 2.75 -12.37
N LEU A 195 -7.59 3.94 -12.04
CA LEU A 195 -8.41 5.15 -11.93
C LEU A 195 -9.05 5.53 -13.26
N TYR A 196 -8.33 5.46 -14.37
CA TYR A 196 -8.86 5.79 -15.70
C TYR A 196 -9.85 4.75 -16.24
N ASN A 197 -9.72 3.49 -15.86
CA ASN A 197 -10.62 2.41 -16.27
C ASN A 197 -11.85 2.27 -15.35
N SER A 198 -11.90 2.99 -14.22
CA SER A 198 -13.03 2.97 -13.28
C SER A 198 -14.20 3.83 -13.81
N LYS A 199 -15.42 3.32 -13.65
CA LYS A 199 -16.67 3.98 -14.10
C LYS A 199 -17.65 4.14 -12.95
#